data_a14f9e134cb4f0e629ed8ae1923e1c95
#
_entry.id   a14f9e134cb4f0e629ed8ae1923e1c95
#
_cell.length_a   1.000
_cell.length_b   1.000
_cell.length_c   1.000
_cell.angle_alpha   90.00
_cell.angle_beta   90.00
_cell.angle_gamma   90.00
#
_symmetry.space_group_name_H-M   'P 1'
#
loop_
_entity.id
_entity.type
_entity.pdbx_description
1 polymer ?
#
loop_
_entity_poly.entity_id
_entity_poly.type
_entity_poly.pdbx_seq_one_letter_code
_entity_poly.pdbx_strand_id
1 'polypeptide(L)'
;LWDTYTVKGMKFSHILQALYKQQSEHFKKIVKKAMPLHHNNYINTNTDSTMVSYYDHEQEYKSHKDSTQFTFLVWLYKEPKKFKGGDFCLTEANKRIKCIPNRMVMFPSYLGHKVYPVKMDSDAKFGDGRYCVTHFFNWEAKNEGG
;
A
#
# COMPACT_ATOMS: atom_id res chain seq x y z
N LEU A 1 -0.42 -12.62 -13.04
CA LEU A 1 -0.68 -11.71 -11.90
C LEU A 1 -2.13 -11.80 -11.41
N TRP A 2 -3.10 -11.99 -12.32
CA TRP A 2 -4.54 -12.07 -11.96
C TRP A 2 -4.91 -13.35 -11.20
N ASP A 3 -4.19 -14.46 -11.42
CA ASP A 3 -4.44 -15.73 -10.71
C ASP A 3 -4.13 -15.67 -9.21
N THR A 4 -3.38 -14.66 -8.77
CA THR A 4 -3.09 -14.47 -7.34
C THR A 4 -4.27 -13.90 -6.56
N TYR A 5 -5.29 -13.37 -7.23
CA TYR A 5 -6.53 -12.87 -6.59
C TYR A 5 -7.54 -13.96 -6.27
N THR A 6 -7.35 -15.17 -6.76
CA THR A 6 -8.21 -16.29 -6.41
C THR A 6 -7.87 -16.81 -5.00
N VAL A 7 -8.84 -17.38 -4.31
CA VAL A 7 -8.60 -18.10 -3.04
C VAL A 7 -7.49 -19.15 -3.18
N LYS A 8 -7.34 -19.72 -4.36
CA LYS A 8 -6.24 -20.64 -4.72
C LYS A 8 -4.90 -19.92 -4.77
N GLY A 9 -4.82 -18.73 -5.37
CA GLY A 9 -3.60 -17.92 -5.42
C GLY A 9 -3.14 -17.45 -4.04
N MET A 10 -4.05 -17.09 -3.14
CA MET A 10 -3.72 -16.72 -1.76
C MET A 10 -2.99 -17.82 -0.99
N LYS A 11 -3.26 -19.09 -1.26
CA LYS A 11 -2.56 -20.21 -0.61
C LYS A 11 -1.06 -20.27 -0.95
N PHE A 12 -0.66 -19.70 -2.08
CA PHE A 12 0.71 -19.74 -2.56
C PHE A 12 1.46 -18.41 -2.39
N SER A 13 0.76 -17.33 -2.08
CA SER A 13 1.37 -16.01 -1.89
C SER A 13 1.48 -15.65 -0.42
N HIS A 14 2.70 -15.66 0.13
CA HIS A 14 2.97 -15.21 1.50
C HIS A 14 2.67 -13.72 1.67
N ILE A 15 2.82 -12.92 0.62
CA ILE A 15 2.47 -11.48 0.65
C ILE A 15 0.96 -11.33 0.84
N LEU A 16 0.14 -12.01 0.03
CA LEU A 16 -1.31 -11.93 0.16
C LEU A 16 -1.79 -12.47 1.50
N GLN A 17 -1.20 -13.57 1.98
CA GLN A 17 -1.53 -14.12 3.32
C GLN A 17 -1.20 -13.11 4.45
N ALA A 18 -0.08 -12.41 4.35
CA ALA A 18 0.29 -11.38 5.33
C ALA A 18 -0.68 -10.19 5.27
N LEU A 19 -1.06 -9.75 4.08
CA LEU A 19 -2.02 -8.66 3.88
C LEU A 19 -3.41 -9.02 4.38
N TYR A 20 -3.83 -10.27 4.23
CA TYR A 20 -5.15 -10.73 4.69
C TYR A 20 -5.35 -10.58 6.20
N LYS A 21 -4.25 -10.58 6.98
CA LYS A 21 -4.30 -10.29 8.42
C LYS A 21 -4.81 -8.88 8.74
N GLN A 22 -4.77 -7.95 7.79
CA GLN A 22 -5.31 -6.60 7.94
C GLN A 22 -6.84 -6.61 8.09
N GLN A 23 -7.52 -7.67 7.65
CA GLN A 23 -8.94 -7.85 7.88
C GLN A 23 -9.27 -8.50 9.23
N SER A 24 -8.25 -8.81 10.03
CA SER A 24 -8.42 -9.39 11.36
C SER A 24 -9.13 -8.44 12.33
N GLU A 25 -9.84 -9.00 13.30
CA GLU A 25 -10.48 -8.23 14.36
C GLU A 25 -9.49 -7.37 15.16
N HIS A 26 -8.26 -7.85 15.31
CA HIS A 26 -7.19 -7.07 15.95
C HIS A 26 -6.89 -5.80 15.17
N PHE A 27 -6.75 -5.91 13.84
CA PHE A 27 -6.45 -4.77 12.99
C PHE A 27 -7.63 -3.77 12.93
N LYS A 28 -8.86 -4.26 12.87
CA LYS A 28 -10.06 -3.42 12.96
C LYS A 28 -10.08 -2.57 14.22
N LYS A 29 -9.66 -3.13 15.37
CA LYS A 29 -9.51 -2.37 16.63
C LYS A 29 -8.44 -1.28 16.52
N ILE A 30 -7.31 -1.56 15.86
CA ILE A 30 -6.27 -0.55 15.60
C ILE A 30 -6.83 0.59 14.75
N VAL A 31 -7.54 0.29 13.66
CA VAL A 31 -8.17 1.29 12.79
C VAL A 31 -9.20 2.12 13.56
N LYS A 32 -10.03 1.48 14.39
CA LYS A 32 -10.99 2.19 15.24
C LYS A 32 -10.33 3.21 16.17
N LYS A 33 -9.18 2.86 16.74
CA LYS A 33 -8.42 3.77 17.63
C LYS A 33 -7.72 4.88 16.84
N ALA A 34 -7.10 4.55 15.70
CA ALA A 34 -6.28 5.48 14.94
C ALA A 34 -7.11 6.42 14.05
N MET A 35 -8.22 5.92 13.50
CA MET A 35 -9.08 6.64 12.54
C MET A 35 -10.56 6.42 12.86
N PRO A 36 -11.08 6.89 14.02
CA PRO A 36 -12.44 6.58 14.47
C PRO A 36 -13.53 7.03 13.50
N LEU A 37 -13.34 8.16 12.82
CA LEU A 37 -14.30 8.69 11.84
C LEU A 37 -14.41 7.83 10.57
N HIS A 38 -13.38 7.06 10.24
CA HIS A 38 -13.31 6.22 9.05
C HIS A 38 -13.52 4.73 9.33
N HIS A 39 -13.66 4.36 10.60
CA HIS A 39 -13.73 2.95 10.99
C HIS A 39 -14.92 2.22 10.35
N ASN A 40 -16.11 2.84 10.34
CA ASN A 40 -17.28 2.21 9.73
C ASN A 40 -17.11 1.99 8.22
N ASN A 41 -16.52 2.95 7.52
CA ASN A 41 -16.21 2.79 6.09
C ASN A 41 -15.24 1.64 5.88
N TYR A 42 -14.22 1.53 6.74
CA TYR A 42 -13.22 0.47 6.62
C TYR A 42 -13.81 -0.93 6.85
N ILE A 43 -14.60 -1.14 7.91
CA ILE A 43 -15.16 -2.46 8.22
C ILE A 43 -16.21 -2.92 7.20
N ASN A 44 -16.77 -1.99 6.41
CA ASN A 44 -17.74 -2.27 5.37
C ASN A 44 -17.10 -2.51 3.99
N THR A 45 -15.77 -2.37 3.86
CA THR A 45 -15.11 -2.75 2.60
C THR A 45 -15.26 -4.24 2.35
N ASN A 46 -15.59 -4.61 1.11
CA ASN A 46 -15.92 -5.98 0.72
C ASN A 46 -15.15 -6.48 -0.50
N THR A 47 -14.36 -5.61 -1.12
CA THR A 47 -13.45 -5.97 -2.21
C THR A 47 -12.08 -5.39 -1.96
N ASP A 48 -11.06 -6.04 -2.51
CA ASP A 48 -9.68 -5.61 -2.42
C ASP A 48 -8.89 -5.92 -3.69
N SER A 49 -7.80 -5.20 -3.87
CA SER A 49 -6.84 -5.48 -4.92
C SER A 49 -5.42 -5.17 -4.46
N THR A 50 -4.44 -5.89 -4.98
CA THR A 50 -3.04 -5.74 -4.60
C THR A 50 -2.17 -5.46 -5.82
N MET A 51 -1.33 -4.46 -5.71
CA MET A 51 -0.33 -4.09 -6.72
C MET A 51 1.06 -4.12 -6.10
N VAL A 52 2.05 -4.61 -6.85
CA VAL A 52 3.46 -4.50 -6.49
C VAL A 52 4.14 -3.59 -7.48
N SER A 53 4.77 -2.54 -6.98
CA SER A 53 5.52 -1.55 -7.77
C SER A 53 7.00 -1.62 -7.42
N TYR A 54 7.85 -1.41 -8.40
CA TYR A 54 9.28 -1.23 -8.24
C TYR A 54 9.68 0.16 -8.73
N TYR A 55 10.51 0.84 -7.96
CA TYR A 55 11.04 2.16 -8.28
C TYR A 55 12.56 2.08 -8.41
N ASP A 56 13.04 2.43 -9.59
CA ASP A 56 14.44 2.54 -9.94
C ASP A 56 14.91 4.00 -9.87
N HIS A 57 16.10 4.28 -10.38
CA HIS A 57 16.73 5.61 -10.39
C HIS A 57 15.83 6.66 -11.02
N GLU A 58 15.69 7.82 -10.34
CA GLU A 58 14.85 8.96 -10.70
C GLU A 58 13.35 8.70 -10.81
N GLN A 59 12.89 7.49 -10.53
CA GLN A 59 11.46 7.20 -10.53
C GLN A 59 10.77 7.79 -9.30
N GLU A 60 9.64 8.41 -9.55
CA GLU A 60 8.75 9.03 -8.58
C GLU A 60 7.29 8.65 -8.87
N TYR A 61 6.39 8.99 -7.96
CA TYR A 61 4.97 9.00 -8.26
C TYR A 61 4.40 10.36 -7.92
N LYS A 62 3.93 11.07 -8.95
CA LYS A 62 3.39 12.43 -8.80
C LYS A 62 2.16 12.45 -7.91
N SER A 63 1.82 13.63 -7.38
CA SER A 63 0.66 13.79 -6.53
C SER A 63 -0.62 13.34 -7.22
N HIS A 64 -1.37 12.45 -6.58
CA HIS A 64 -2.63 11.91 -7.06
C HIS A 64 -3.51 11.49 -5.88
N LYS A 65 -4.72 11.03 -6.18
CA LYS A 65 -5.66 10.40 -5.26
C LYS A 65 -6.06 9.05 -5.84
N ASP A 66 -6.31 8.07 -4.99
CA ASP A 66 -6.83 6.79 -5.44
C ASP A 66 -8.36 6.80 -5.45
N SER A 67 -8.97 5.97 -6.29
CA SER A 67 -10.42 5.86 -6.44
C SER A 67 -11.08 4.87 -5.49
N THR A 68 -10.32 4.26 -4.59
CA THR A 68 -10.78 3.28 -3.60
C THR A 68 -11.13 3.93 -2.26
N GLN A 69 -11.57 3.15 -1.27
CA GLN A 69 -11.90 3.68 0.07
C GLN A 69 -10.65 3.88 0.92
N PHE A 70 -9.77 2.86 0.94
CA PHE A 70 -8.51 2.90 1.70
C PHE A 70 -7.37 2.34 0.90
N THR A 71 -6.19 2.96 1.09
CA THR A 71 -4.93 2.52 0.53
C THR A 71 -3.98 2.13 1.66
N PHE A 72 -3.38 0.96 1.52
CA PHE A 72 -2.30 0.45 2.35
C PHE A 72 -1.03 0.39 1.54
N LEU A 73 0.07 0.81 2.11
CA LEU A 73 1.39 0.75 1.51
C LEU A 73 2.33 0.01 2.45
N VAL A 74 3.06 -0.97 1.93
CA VAL A 74 4.18 -1.61 2.62
C VAL A 74 5.42 -1.46 1.75
N TRP A 75 6.50 -0.94 2.33
CA TRP A 75 7.75 -0.75 1.61
C TRP A 75 8.74 -1.86 1.93
N LEU A 76 9.42 -2.32 0.88
CA LEU A 76 10.45 -3.33 0.97
C LEU A 76 11.66 -2.90 0.12
N TYR A 77 12.84 -3.28 0.54
CA TYR A 77 14.08 -3.18 -0.21
C TYR A 77 15.10 -4.15 0.35
N LYS A 78 16.14 -4.45 -0.42
CA LYS A 78 17.25 -5.30 0.03
C LYS A 78 18.16 -4.55 0.99
N GLU A 79 18.76 -5.27 1.92
CA GLU A 79 19.82 -4.75 2.76
C GLU A 79 21.20 -5.22 2.22
N PRO A 80 22.22 -4.37 2.20
CA PRO A 80 22.18 -2.96 2.57
C PRO A 80 21.38 -2.12 1.57
N LYS A 81 20.69 -1.07 2.05
CA LYS A 81 19.90 -0.17 1.22
C LYS A 81 20.79 0.54 0.20
N LYS A 82 20.49 0.42 -1.08
CA LYS A 82 21.24 0.96 -2.21
C LYS A 82 20.59 2.18 -2.87
N PHE A 83 19.77 2.93 -2.13
CA PHE A 83 19.15 4.16 -2.65
C PHE A 83 18.83 5.15 -1.53
N LYS A 84 18.69 6.42 -1.94
CA LYS A 84 18.18 7.53 -1.13
C LYS A 84 16.82 7.98 -1.67
N GLY A 85 16.06 8.75 -0.88
CA GLY A 85 14.73 9.22 -1.31
C GLY A 85 13.67 8.13 -1.23
N GLY A 86 12.70 8.18 -2.14
CA GLY A 86 11.57 7.25 -2.18
C GLY A 86 10.58 7.40 -1.03
N ASP A 87 10.65 8.50 -0.28
CA ASP A 87 9.73 8.77 0.83
C ASP A 87 8.32 9.05 0.31
N PHE A 88 7.34 8.70 1.11
CA PHE A 88 5.94 8.97 0.86
C PHE A 88 5.53 10.32 1.46
N CYS A 89 4.55 11.00 0.86
CA CYS A 89 4.00 12.23 1.40
C CYS A 89 2.48 12.28 1.23
N LEU A 90 1.77 12.57 2.31
CA LEU A 90 0.38 13.03 2.26
C LEU A 90 0.40 14.53 1.97
N THR A 91 -0.12 14.94 0.81
CA THR A 91 0.10 16.29 0.27
C THR A 91 -0.68 17.37 1.02
N GLU A 92 -1.95 17.12 1.36
CA GLU A 92 -2.77 18.09 2.08
C GLU A 92 -2.25 18.35 3.51
N ALA A 93 -1.73 17.32 4.14
CA ALA A 93 -1.15 17.44 5.49
C ALA A 93 0.33 17.84 5.47
N ASN A 94 0.94 17.95 4.28
CA ASN A 94 2.39 18.11 4.10
C ASN A 94 3.21 17.13 4.97
N LYS A 95 2.70 15.89 5.13
CA LYS A 95 3.29 14.88 6.01
C LYS A 95 4.18 13.94 5.23
N ARG A 96 5.49 14.11 5.39
CA ARG A 96 6.49 13.20 4.81
C ARG A 96 6.73 12.00 5.74
N ILE A 97 6.69 10.80 5.18
CA ILE A 97 6.91 9.53 5.87
C ILE A 97 8.09 8.83 5.21
N LYS A 98 9.14 8.57 5.99
CA LYS A 98 10.36 7.92 5.51
C LYS A 98 10.09 6.52 5.01
N CYS A 99 10.66 6.17 3.85
CA CYS A 99 10.68 4.82 3.32
C CYS A 99 11.61 3.94 4.17
N ILE A 100 11.01 3.20 5.09
CA ILE A 100 11.67 2.22 5.96
C ILE A 100 11.10 0.84 5.63
N PRO A 101 11.94 -0.22 5.52
CA PRO A 101 11.46 -1.55 5.14
C PRO A 101 10.46 -2.07 6.18
N ASN A 102 9.50 -2.83 5.71
CA ASN A 102 8.45 -3.41 6.53
C ASN A 102 7.58 -2.40 7.31
N ARG A 103 7.65 -1.11 6.93
CA ARG A 103 6.72 -0.09 7.44
C ARG A 103 5.46 -0.11 6.63
N MET A 104 4.33 -0.16 7.32
CA MET A 104 3.01 -0.03 6.72
C MET A 104 2.44 1.37 6.99
N VAL A 105 1.77 1.93 5.99
CA VAL A 105 0.98 3.16 6.09
C VAL A 105 -0.42 2.87 5.56
N MET A 106 -1.43 3.26 6.29
CA MET A 106 -2.83 3.20 5.87
C MET A 106 -3.42 4.61 5.88
N PHE A 107 -4.19 4.93 4.87
CA PHE A 107 -4.89 6.22 4.77
C PHE A 107 -6.15 6.11 3.92
N PRO A 108 -7.15 7.00 4.12
CA PRO A 108 -8.27 7.15 3.20
C PRO A 108 -7.78 7.53 1.82
N SER A 109 -8.18 6.80 0.79
CA SER A 109 -7.66 6.91 -0.58
C SER A 109 -7.88 8.28 -1.23
N TYR A 110 -8.88 9.03 -0.78
CA TYR A 110 -9.17 10.39 -1.28
C TYR A 110 -8.12 11.43 -0.87
N LEU A 111 -7.23 11.11 0.08
CA LEU A 111 -6.14 12.03 0.46
C LEU A 111 -5.08 12.05 -0.64
N GLY A 112 -4.71 13.26 -1.08
CA GLY A 112 -3.65 13.44 -2.03
C GLY A 112 -2.32 12.95 -1.48
N HIS A 113 -1.59 12.22 -2.32
CA HIS A 113 -0.31 11.64 -1.92
C HIS A 113 0.65 11.51 -3.09
N LYS A 114 1.94 11.41 -2.76
CA LYS A 114 3.02 11.26 -3.73
C LYS A 114 4.18 10.45 -3.17
N VAL A 115 5.05 9.98 -4.05
CA VAL A 115 6.34 9.37 -3.72
C VAL A 115 7.44 10.27 -4.28
N TYR A 116 8.38 10.67 -3.42
CA TYR A 116 9.56 11.43 -3.86
C TYR A 116 10.50 10.57 -4.70
N PRO A 117 11.28 11.18 -5.60
CA PRO A 117 12.23 10.46 -6.44
C PRO A 117 13.15 9.53 -5.65
N VAL A 118 13.40 8.36 -6.21
CA VAL A 118 14.41 7.41 -5.75
C VAL A 118 15.73 7.78 -6.41
N LYS A 119 16.81 7.83 -5.64
CA LYS A 119 18.18 8.06 -6.15
C LYS A 119 19.03 6.85 -5.81
N MET A 120 19.29 6.02 -6.81
CA MET A 120 20.11 4.82 -6.65
C MET A 120 21.58 5.19 -6.42
N ASP A 121 22.27 4.37 -5.62
CA ASP A 121 23.72 4.46 -5.45
C ASP A 121 24.43 4.00 -6.74
N SER A 122 25.65 4.44 -6.96
CA SER A 122 26.41 4.18 -8.22
C SER A 122 26.71 2.71 -8.47
N ASP A 123 26.73 1.88 -7.43
CA ASP A 123 26.98 0.44 -7.48
C ASP A 123 25.70 -0.41 -7.40
N ALA A 124 24.52 0.25 -7.38
CA ALA A 124 23.25 -0.42 -7.34
C ALA A 124 22.92 -1.10 -8.67
N LYS A 125 22.21 -2.22 -8.59
CA LYS A 125 21.77 -3.03 -9.73
C LYS A 125 20.24 -3.10 -9.75
N PHE A 126 19.70 -3.54 -10.88
CA PHE A 126 18.26 -3.83 -10.96
C PHE A 126 17.82 -4.77 -9.82
N GLY A 127 16.74 -4.40 -9.16
CA GLY A 127 16.23 -5.11 -7.99
C GLY A 127 16.76 -4.60 -6.64
N ASP A 128 17.69 -3.62 -6.63
CA ASP A 128 18.18 -2.97 -5.41
C ASP A 128 17.40 -1.72 -5.03
N GLY A 129 16.41 -1.34 -5.85
CA GLY A 129 15.56 -0.19 -5.64
C GLY A 129 14.45 -0.41 -4.60
N ARG A 130 13.47 0.47 -4.65
CA ARG A 130 12.36 0.52 -3.71
C ARG A 130 11.18 -0.32 -4.22
N TYR A 131 10.77 -1.32 -3.47
CA TYR A 131 9.51 -2.02 -3.70
C TYR A 131 8.39 -1.40 -2.87
N CYS A 132 7.19 -1.38 -3.41
CA CYS A 132 5.97 -1.04 -2.69
C CYS A 132 4.90 -2.08 -2.99
N VAL A 133 4.39 -2.71 -1.93
CA VAL A 133 3.16 -3.47 -2.02
C VAL A 133 2.04 -2.51 -1.65
N THR A 134 1.16 -2.23 -2.60
CA THR A 134 -0.04 -1.41 -2.40
C THR A 134 -1.25 -2.32 -2.34
N HIS A 135 -2.05 -2.19 -1.30
CA HIS A 135 -3.27 -2.94 -1.11
C HIS A 135 -4.43 -1.96 -0.99
N PHE A 136 -5.38 -2.06 -1.92
CA PHE A 136 -6.54 -1.19 -2.01
C PHE A 136 -7.75 -1.90 -1.44
N PHE A 137 -8.50 -1.20 -0.60
CA PHE A 137 -9.79 -1.67 -0.10
C PHE A 137 -10.91 -0.83 -0.69
N ASN A 138 -11.95 -1.51 -1.14
CA ASN A 138 -13.09 -0.85 -1.74
C ASN A 138 -14.42 -1.45 -1.22
N TRP A 139 -15.49 -0.73 -1.50
CA TRP A 139 -16.85 -1.19 -1.33
C TRP A 139 -17.52 -1.25 -2.71
N GLU A 140 -18.10 -2.39 -3.00
CA GLU A 140 -18.91 -2.59 -4.19
C GLU A 140 -20.31 -3.00 -3.77
N ALA A 141 -21.33 -2.37 -4.35
CA ALA A 141 -22.70 -2.79 -4.15
C ALA A 141 -22.84 -4.24 -4.63
N LYS A 142 -23.37 -5.11 -3.80
CA LYS A 142 -23.80 -6.43 -4.29
C LYS A 142 -24.92 -6.15 -5.29
N ASN A 143 -24.68 -6.48 -6.55
CA ASN A 143 -25.77 -6.60 -7.48
C ASN A 143 -26.65 -7.74 -6.96
N GLU A 144 -27.75 -7.41 -6.29
CA GLU A 144 -28.87 -8.33 -6.13
C GLU A 144 -29.39 -8.54 -7.54
N GLY A 145 -28.73 -9.47 -8.24
CA GLY A 145 -29.10 -9.88 -9.58
C GLY A 145 -30.50 -10.45 -9.53
N GLY A 146 -31.32 -9.90 -10.39
CA GLY A 146 -32.63 -10.48 -10.68
C GLY A 146 -32.55 -11.88 -11.27
#